data_ee3056fdb8178636f718f80f5ac6d028
#
_entry.id   ee3056fdb8178636f718f80f5ac6d028
#
_cell.length_a   1.000
_cell.length_b   1.000
_cell.length_c   1.000
_cell.angle_alpha   90.00
_cell.angle_beta   90.00
_cell.angle_gamma   90.00
#
_symmetry.space_group_name_H-M   'P 1'
#
loop_
_entity.id
_entity.type
_entity.pdbx_description
1 polymer ?
#
loop_
_entity_poly.entity_id
_entity_poly.type
_entity_poly.pdbx_seq_one_letter_code
_entity_poly.pdbx_strand_id
1 'polypeptide(L)'
;MCLCVSDSACLLSRKSVLDGIRSNGILLFIMKGICDDMNKKIKTPEVEQLFKGMLCLKSVEECYEFFEDICTINELLALSQRFEVAHMLREQKTYLDIAEKTGASTATISRVNRSLNYGNDGYDMVFSRIGQKKDES
;
A
#
# COMPACT_ATOMS: atom_id res chain seq x y z
N MET A 1 -8.95 17.75 -27.41
CA MET A 1 -9.83 16.57 -27.54
C MET A 1 -9.34 15.53 -26.56
N CYS A 2 -10.05 15.39 -25.44
CA CYS A 2 -9.76 14.35 -24.44
C CYS A 2 -10.49 13.08 -24.82
N LEU A 3 -9.76 12.01 -25.12
CA LEU A 3 -10.33 10.66 -25.24
C LEU A 3 -10.13 9.95 -23.91
N CYS A 4 -11.19 9.85 -23.14
CA CYS A 4 -11.33 8.93 -22.03
C CYS A 4 -11.36 7.52 -22.59
N VAL A 5 -10.31 6.74 -22.34
CA VAL A 5 -10.35 5.29 -22.51
C VAL A 5 -10.65 4.66 -21.16
N SER A 6 -11.81 4.05 -21.09
CA SER A 6 -12.42 3.42 -19.94
C SER A 6 -11.60 2.24 -19.42
N ASP A 7 -11.16 2.34 -18.16
CA ASP A 7 -10.54 1.26 -17.37
C ASP A 7 -11.56 0.18 -16.96
N SER A 8 -12.03 -0.60 -17.92
CA SER A 8 -12.88 -1.77 -17.62
C SER A 8 -12.14 -3.11 -17.57
N ALA A 9 -10.83 -3.14 -17.86
CA ALA A 9 -10.08 -4.40 -17.95
C ALA A 9 -9.42 -4.85 -16.64
N CYS A 10 -9.27 -3.98 -15.63
CA CYS A 10 -8.58 -4.32 -14.37
C CYS A 10 -9.50 -4.96 -13.30
N LEU A 11 -10.81 -4.93 -13.49
CA LEU A 11 -11.79 -5.47 -12.52
C LEU A 11 -12.09 -6.97 -12.70
N LEU A 12 -11.67 -7.59 -13.80
CA LEU A 12 -11.99 -8.98 -14.12
C LEU A 12 -11.04 -10.02 -13.55
N SER A 13 -9.82 -9.64 -13.13
CA SER A 13 -8.82 -10.59 -12.59
C SER A 13 -9.00 -10.92 -11.11
N ARG A 14 -9.80 -10.15 -10.36
CA ARG A 14 -10.01 -10.38 -8.91
C ARG A 14 -11.21 -11.26 -8.57
N LYS A 15 -12.08 -11.57 -9.52
CA LYS A 15 -13.30 -12.40 -9.27
C LYS A 15 -13.03 -13.90 -9.14
N SER A 16 -11.92 -14.41 -9.66
CA SER A 16 -11.68 -15.87 -9.67
C SER A 16 -11.03 -16.43 -8.39
N VAL A 17 -10.53 -15.58 -7.48
CA VAL A 17 -9.92 -16.05 -6.22
C VAL A 17 -10.91 -16.02 -5.04
N LEU A 18 -12.05 -15.35 -5.18
CA LEU A 18 -13.05 -15.17 -4.12
C LEU A 18 -14.13 -16.25 -4.04
N ASP A 19 -14.20 -17.16 -5.02
CA ASP A 19 -15.23 -18.23 -5.04
C ASP A 19 -14.91 -19.40 -4.09
N GLY A 20 -13.75 -19.41 -3.42
CA GLY A 20 -13.35 -20.47 -2.51
C GLY A 20 -13.64 -20.26 -1.01
N ILE A 21 -14.05 -19.06 -0.57
CA ILE A 21 -14.26 -18.79 0.86
C ILE A 21 -15.70 -18.34 1.10
N ARG A 22 -16.61 -19.29 1.05
CA ARG A 22 -18.06 -19.12 1.30
C ARG A 22 -18.40 -19.28 2.79
N SER A 23 -17.72 -18.59 3.72
CA SER A 23 -18.07 -18.73 5.14
C SER A 23 -17.94 -17.49 6.03
N ASN A 24 -17.51 -16.32 5.58
CA ASN A 24 -17.29 -15.17 6.48
C ASN A 24 -17.73 -13.81 5.91
N GLY A 25 -18.92 -13.72 5.33
CA GLY A 25 -19.51 -12.45 4.87
C GLY A 25 -19.61 -11.38 5.97
N ILE A 26 -19.82 -11.80 7.22
CA ILE A 26 -19.89 -10.92 8.39
C ILE A 26 -18.52 -10.34 8.74
N LEU A 27 -17.45 -11.14 8.69
CA LEU A 27 -16.08 -10.68 8.98
C LEU A 27 -15.59 -9.68 7.94
N LEU A 28 -15.90 -9.92 6.67
CA LEU A 28 -15.59 -9.01 5.56
C LEU A 28 -16.32 -7.66 5.71
N PHE A 29 -17.58 -7.70 6.14
CA PHE A 29 -18.39 -6.49 6.36
C PHE A 29 -17.88 -5.67 7.55
N ILE A 30 -17.51 -6.32 8.65
CA ILE A 30 -16.93 -5.68 9.84
C ILE A 30 -15.56 -5.06 9.50
N MET A 31 -14.71 -5.75 8.76
CA MET A 31 -13.39 -5.26 8.37
C MET A 31 -13.46 -4.07 7.41
N LYS A 32 -14.43 -4.07 6.49
CA LYS A 32 -14.68 -2.94 5.59
C LYS A 32 -15.17 -1.70 6.35
N GLY A 33 -16.05 -1.87 7.34
CA GLY A 33 -16.50 -0.78 8.22
C GLY A 33 -15.38 -0.15 9.05
N ILE A 34 -14.42 -0.97 9.53
CA ILE A 34 -13.24 -0.46 10.26
C ILE A 34 -12.30 0.33 9.35
N CYS A 35 -12.12 -0.10 8.10
CA CYS A 35 -11.31 0.64 7.12
C CYS A 35 -11.95 1.97 6.72
N ASP A 36 -13.27 2.02 6.58
CA ASP A 36 -14.00 3.26 6.25
C ASP A 36 -13.94 4.29 7.38
N ASP A 37 -13.99 3.85 8.64
CA ASP A 37 -13.92 4.74 9.81
C ASP A 37 -12.50 5.29 10.01
N MET A 38 -11.45 4.49 9.78
CA MET A 38 -10.06 4.97 9.75
C MET A 38 -9.83 5.98 8.63
N ASN A 39 -10.42 5.75 7.47
CA ASN A 39 -10.30 6.65 6.33
C ASN A 39 -10.87 8.06 6.61
N LYS A 40 -11.98 8.14 7.38
CA LYS A 40 -12.56 9.42 7.82
C LYS A 40 -11.65 10.18 8.79
N LYS A 41 -10.96 9.48 9.71
CA LYS A 41 -10.05 10.09 10.70
C LYS A 41 -8.78 10.66 10.08
N ILE A 42 -8.33 10.09 8.96
CA ILE A 42 -7.10 10.53 8.27
C ILE A 42 -7.37 11.67 7.29
N LYS A 43 -8.60 11.81 6.77
CA LYS A 43 -8.96 12.86 5.81
C LYS A 43 -9.19 14.20 6.50
N THR A 44 -8.11 14.82 6.95
CA THR A 44 -8.12 16.18 7.48
C THR A 44 -7.45 17.14 6.49
N PRO A 45 -7.74 18.44 6.55
CA PRO A 45 -7.12 19.46 5.68
C PRO A 45 -5.58 19.45 5.80
N GLU A 46 -5.06 19.20 7.00
CA GLU A 46 -3.61 19.17 7.28
C GLU A 46 -2.94 17.98 6.57
N VAL A 47 -3.56 16.80 6.63
CA VAL A 47 -3.06 15.60 5.94
C VAL A 47 -3.16 15.77 4.43
N GLU A 48 -4.22 16.40 3.93
CA GLU A 48 -4.35 16.72 2.51
C GLU A 48 -3.26 17.69 2.04
N GLN A 49 -2.96 18.71 2.86
CA GLN A 49 -1.88 19.66 2.60
C GLN A 49 -0.52 18.95 2.52
N LEU A 50 -0.22 18.04 3.46
CA LEU A 50 0.98 17.22 3.46
C LEU A 50 1.10 16.40 2.17
N PHE A 51 0.03 15.72 1.78
CA PHE A 51 0.03 14.93 0.54
C PHE A 51 0.22 15.77 -0.72
N LYS A 52 -0.36 16.98 -0.76
CA LYS A 52 -0.08 17.94 -1.84
C LYS A 52 1.39 18.33 -1.91
N GLY A 53 2.04 18.53 -0.75
CA GLY A 53 3.48 18.75 -0.66
C GLY A 53 4.28 17.58 -1.21
N MET A 54 3.97 16.35 -0.80
CA MET A 54 4.63 15.14 -1.31
C MET A 54 4.47 15.00 -2.83
N LEU A 55 3.32 15.36 -3.40
CA LEU A 55 3.08 15.29 -4.85
C LEU A 55 3.87 16.34 -5.64
N CYS A 56 4.46 17.34 -5.00
CA CYS A 56 5.33 18.31 -5.64
C CYS A 56 6.79 17.83 -5.80
N LEU A 57 7.18 16.77 -5.08
CA LEU A 57 8.54 16.21 -5.13
C LEU A 57 8.77 15.52 -6.47
N LYS A 58 9.93 15.78 -7.08
CA LYS A 58 10.25 15.34 -8.45
C LYS A 58 11.39 14.33 -8.51
N SER A 59 12.21 14.25 -7.47
CA SER A 59 13.34 13.35 -7.39
C SER A 59 13.43 12.61 -6.05
N VAL A 60 14.26 11.59 -6.00
CA VAL A 60 14.52 10.83 -4.77
C VAL A 60 15.29 11.69 -3.77
N GLU A 61 16.18 12.55 -4.25
CA GLU A 61 16.97 13.48 -3.44
C GLU A 61 16.04 14.47 -2.70
N GLU A 62 15.08 15.06 -3.41
CA GLU A 62 14.06 15.93 -2.80
C GLU A 62 13.21 15.17 -1.75
N CYS A 63 12.96 13.88 -1.97
CA CYS A 63 12.28 13.06 -0.98
C CYS A 63 13.14 12.88 0.28
N TYR A 64 14.44 12.63 0.16
CA TYR A 64 15.33 12.52 1.32
C TYR A 64 15.32 13.82 2.10
N GLU A 65 15.58 14.97 1.48
CA GLU A 65 15.57 16.28 2.13
C GLU A 65 14.25 16.56 2.86
N PHE A 66 13.11 16.33 2.19
CA PHE A 66 11.81 16.56 2.78
C PHE A 66 11.49 15.62 3.95
N PHE A 67 11.81 14.34 3.83
CA PHE A 67 11.49 13.35 4.87
C PHE A 67 12.47 13.42 6.06
N GLU A 68 13.70 13.90 5.88
CA GLU A 68 14.63 14.20 6.98
C GLU A 68 14.10 15.33 7.86
N ASP A 69 13.43 16.33 7.28
CA ASP A 69 12.85 17.43 8.01
C ASP A 69 11.54 17.09 8.75
N ILE A 70 10.70 16.23 8.16
CA ILE A 70 9.33 15.99 8.64
C ILE A 70 9.20 14.72 9.49
N CYS A 71 10.09 13.75 9.35
CA CYS A 71 10.06 12.47 10.04
C CYS A 71 11.30 12.24 10.89
N THR A 72 11.15 11.50 11.97
CA THR A 72 12.29 10.90 12.65
C THR A 72 12.87 9.75 11.82
N ILE A 73 14.15 9.46 11.97
CA ILE A 73 14.82 8.33 11.30
C ILE A 73 14.07 7.01 11.54
N ASN A 74 13.60 6.77 12.76
CA ASN A 74 12.89 5.55 13.11
C ASN A 74 11.53 5.43 12.41
N GLU A 75 10.81 6.53 12.23
CA GLU A 75 9.55 6.54 11.49
C GLU A 75 9.77 6.23 10.02
N LEU A 76 10.78 6.84 9.41
CA LEU A 76 11.12 6.61 8.01
C LEU A 76 11.56 5.16 7.78
N LEU A 77 12.42 4.62 8.64
CA LEU A 77 12.84 3.21 8.58
C LEU A 77 11.67 2.25 8.78
N ALA A 78 10.74 2.57 9.68
CA ALA A 78 9.53 1.75 9.88
C ALA A 78 8.59 1.77 8.67
N LEU A 79 8.48 2.89 7.97
CA LEU A 79 7.72 2.99 6.72
C LEU A 79 8.38 2.17 5.61
N SER A 80 9.71 2.31 5.44
CA SER A 80 10.51 1.55 4.49
C SER A 80 10.40 0.04 4.73
N GLN A 81 10.55 -0.42 5.99
CA GLN A 81 10.40 -1.83 6.35
C GLN A 81 9.01 -2.38 5.96
N ARG A 82 7.92 -1.64 6.24
CA ARG A 82 6.57 -2.07 5.86
C ARG A 82 6.39 -2.14 4.35
N PHE A 83 7.01 -1.23 3.62
CA PHE A 83 6.95 -1.22 2.16
C PHE A 83 7.67 -2.43 1.56
N GLU A 84 8.86 -2.77 2.07
CA GLU A 84 9.60 -3.98 1.66
C GLU A 84 8.85 -5.26 2.02
N VAL A 85 8.27 -5.34 3.22
CA VAL A 85 7.41 -6.46 3.63
C VAL A 85 6.23 -6.62 2.66
N ALA A 86 5.58 -5.53 2.25
CA ALA A 86 4.47 -5.57 1.30
C ALA A 86 4.92 -6.08 -0.09
N HIS A 87 6.11 -5.67 -0.54
CA HIS A 87 6.69 -6.14 -1.80
C HIS A 87 6.95 -7.64 -1.76
N MET A 88 7.60 -8.15 -0.71
CA MET A 88 7.90 -9.57 -0.54
C MET A 88 6.64 -10.44 -0.39
N LEU A 89 5.60 -9.94 0.29
CA LEU A 89 4.31 -10.63 0.38
C LEU A 89 3.64 -10.74 -0.99
N ARG A 90 3.74 -9.72 -1.82
CA ARG A 90 3.23 -9.76 -3.20
C ARG A 90 3.99 -10.76 -4.06
N GLU A 91 5.28 -10.97 -3.82
CA GLU A 91 6.11 -12.03 -4.41
C GLU A 91 5.83 -13.44 -3.82
N GLN A 92 4.87 -13.55 -2.91
CA GLN A 92 4.49 -14.80 -2.23
C GLN A 92 5.62 -15.43 -1.41
N LYS A 93 6.54 -14.61 -0.87
CA LYS A 93 7.58 -15.08 0.05
C LYS A 93 6.97 -15.55 1.37
N THR A 94 7.63 -16.49 2.03
CA THR A 94 7.20 -17.00 3.33
C THR A 94 7.42 -15.96 4.43
N TYR A 95 6.67 -16.05 5.52
CA TYR A 95 6.87 -15.15 6.68
C TYR A 95 8.26 -15.27 7.30
N LEU A 96 8.87 -16.46 7.22
CA LEU A 96 10.23 -16.69 7.69
C LEU A 96 11.24 -15.92 6.84
N ASP A 97 11.17 -16.05 5.51
CA ASP A 97 12.05 -15.32 4.58
C ASP A 97 11.91 -13.80 4.76
N ILE A 98 10.67 -13.33 4.95
CA ILE A 98 10.39 -11.90 5.16
C ILE A 98 11.00 -11.42 6.47
N ALA A 99 10.79 -12.16 7.57
CA ALA A 99 11.33 -11.81 8.89
C ALA A 99 12.86 -11.80 8.88
N GLU A 100 13.49 -12.79 8.24
CA GLU A 100 14.94 -12.88 8.12
C GLU A 100 15.53 -11.72 7.32
N LYS A 101 14.93 -11.40 6.18
CA LYS A 101 15.43 -10.34 5.28
C LYS A 101 15.19 -8.94 5.82
N THR A 102 14.00 -8.69 6.39
CA THR A 102 13.57 -7.33 6.77
C THR A 102 13.73 -7.02 8.26
N GLY A 103 13.94 -8.03 9.10
CA GLY A 103 13.91 -7.89 10.56
C GLY A 103 12.52 -7.56 11.11
N ALA A 104 11.47 -7.67 10.30
CA ALA A 104 10.11 -7.37 10.73
C ALA A 104 9.54 -8.47 11.64
N SER A 105 8.84 -8.08 12.70
CA SER A 105 8.12 -9.03 13.54
C SER A 105 6.94 -9.67 12.78
N THR A 106 6.56 -10.88 13.18
CA THR A 106 5.38 -11.56 12.60
C THR A 106 4.11 -10.74 12.73
N ALA A 107 3.99 -9.94 13.81
CA ALA A 107 2.88 -9.01 13.98
C ALA A 107 2.88 -7.90 12.92
N THR A 108 4.04 -7.36 12.58
CA THR A 108 4.21 -6.36 11.51
C THR A 108 3.86 -6.98 10.15
N ILE A 109 4.39 -8.17 9.84
CA ILE A 109 4.11 -8.88 8.58
C ILE A 109 2.61 -9.18 8.45
N SER A 110 1.99 -9.69 9.51
CA SER A 110 0.54 -9.97 9.53
C SER A 110 -0.31 -8.71 9.32
N ARG A 111 0.09 -7.56 9.90
CA ARG A 111 -0.60 -6.27 9.72
C ARG A 111 -0.50 -5.80 8.28
N VAL A 112 0.68 -5.88 7.67
CA VAL A 112 0.89 -5.49 6.26
C VAL A 112 0.11 -6.42 5.34
N ASN A 113 0.13 -7.74 5.59
CA ASN A 113 -0.64 -8.71 4.82
C ASN A 113 -2.15 -8.42 4.87
N ARG A 114 -2.67 -8.03 6.04
CA ARG A 114 -4.06 -7.60 6.18
C ARG A 114 -4.34 -6.36 5.33
N SER A 115 -3.43 -5.37 5.32
CA SER A 115 -3.60 -4.16 4.52
C SER A 115 -3.56 -4.45 3.02
N LEU A 116 -2.76 -5.42 2.56
CA LEU A 116 -2.72 -5.87 1.17
C LEU A 116 -4.03 -6.54 0.74
N ASN A 117 -4.61 -7.40 1.61
CA ASN A 117 -5.79 -8.19 1.23
C ASN A 117 -7.12 -7.45 1.46
N TYR A 118 -7.17 -6.52 2.42
CA TYR A 118 -8.41 -5.87 2.87
C TYR A 118 -8.31 -4.34 2.95
N GLY A 119 -7.20 -3.75 2.48
CA GLY A 119 -6.97 -2.30 2.48
C GLY A 119 -7.57 -1.59 1.26
N ASN A 120 -7.09 -0.37 1.02
CA ASN A 120 -7.54 0.51 -0.07
C ASN A 120 -6.70 0.36 -1.36
N ASP A 121 -6.06 -0.78 -1.58
CA ASP A 121 -5.22 -1.09 -2.75
C ASP A 121 -4.03 -0.13 -2.99
N GLY A 122 -3.65 0.64 -1.97
CA GLY A 122 -2.57 1.64 -2.06
C GLY A 122 -1.22 1.04 -2.45
N TYR A 123 -0.87 -0.13 -1.90
CA TYR A 123 0.35 -0.84 -2.25
C TYR A 123 0.35 -1.30 -3.71
N ASP A 124 -0.75 -1.91 -4.16
CA ASP A 124 -0.87 -2.41 -5.54
C ASP A 124 -0.80 -1.29 -6.56
N MET A 125 -1.43 -0.15 -6.26
CA MET A 125 -1.35 1.05 -7.11
C MET A 125 0.08 1.55 -7.26
N VAL A 126 0.83 1.65 -6.16
CA VAL A 126 2.21 2.14 -6.17
C VAL A 126 3.14 1.15 -6.87
N PHE A 127 3.08 -0.13 -6.55
CA PHE A 127 3.91 -1.16 -7.18
C PHE A 127 3.66 -1.27 -8.68
N SER A 128 2.42 -1.14 -9.13
CA SER A 128 2.10 -1.15 -10.57
C SER A 128 2.73 0.02 -11.30
N ARG A 129 2.73 1.22 -10.69
CA ARG A 129 3.36 2.42 -11.28
C ARG A 129 4.90 2.34 -11.30
N ILE A 130 5.50 1.76 -10.26
CA ILE A 130 6.97 1.54 -10.22
C ILE A 130 7.40 0.54 -11.30
N GLY A 131 6.62 -0.54 -11.51
CA GLY A 131 6.87 -1.53 -12.55
C GLY A 131 6.83 -0.94 -13.96
N GLN A 132 5.85 -0.09 -14.25
CA GLN A 132 5.72 0.56 -15.56
C GLN A 132 6.89 1.47 -15.91
N LYS A 133 7.50 2.16 -14.94
CA LYS A 133 8.66 3.03 -15.17
C LYS A 133 9.96 2.28 -15.52
N LYS A 134 10.05 0.98 -15.25
CA LYS A 134 11.22 0.16 -15.63
C LYS A 134 11.23 -0.23 -17.11
N ASP A 135 10.08 -0.25 -17.76
CA ASP A 135 9.95 -0.64 -19.15
C ASP A 135 10.20 0.54 -20.12
N GLU A 136 10.29 1.78 -19.61
CA GLU A 136 10.53 3.00 -20.40
C GLU A 136 12.01 3.49 -20.35
N SER A 137 12.90 2.76 -19.68
CA SER A 137 14.34 3.04 -19.62
C SER A 137 15.11 1.96 -20.35
#